data_32bb43931bbaa908704543ffaeca78aa
#
_entry.id   32bb43931bbaa908704543ffaeca78aa
#
_cell.length_a   1.000
_cell.length_b   1.000
_cell.length_c   1.000
_cell.angle_alpha   90.00
_cell.angle_beta   90.00
_cell.angle_gamma   90.00
#
_symmetry.space_group_name_H-M   'P 1'
#
loop_
_entity.id
_entity.type
_entity.pdbx_description
1 polymer ?
#
loop_
_entity_poly.entity_id
_entity_poly.type
_entity_poly.pdbx_seq_one_letter_code
_entity_poly.pdbx_strand_id
1 'polypeptide(L)'
;FNQSRRIIGFDTFEGYTSISNNDKGSDTIKDGGYSTSENYNEYLESLIDYHEKNNVLGAIKKHTLVKGDVTKTAPEYFSNNSDLIIALAYFDMALYEPSKAALQAIKPHLIAGSVLMLDEFNNYDYPGETKAFKEVFIDVPFKAIKSRYMNDRTFIIIL
;
A
#
# COMPACT_ATOMS: atom_id res chain seq x y z
N PHE A 1 15.69 11.59 -10.31
CA PHE A 1 16.12 10.18 -10.30
C PHE A 1 16.83 9.86 -8.98
N ASN A 2 16.23 9.03 -8.11
CA ASN A 2 16.82 8.70 -6.81
C ASN A 2 17.25 7.22 -6.78
N GLN A 3 18.55 6.98 -6.78
CA GLN A 3 19.14 5.64 -6.83
C GLN A 3 19.13 4.91 -5.48
N SER A 4 18.97 5.63 -4.38
CA SER A 4 18.98 5.06 -3.03
C SER A 4 17.60 4.61 -2.54
N ARG A 5 16.52 5.00 -3.21
CA ARG A 5 15.16 4.60 -2.81
C ARG A 5 14.86 3.18 -3.25
N ARG A 6 14.34 2.42 -2.30
CA ARG A 6 13.78 1.09 -2.52
C ARG A 6 12.29 1.19 -2.81
N ILE A 7 11.77 0.23 -3.57
CA ILE A 7 10.34 0.05 -3.84
C ILE A 7 9.96 -1.30 -3.25
N ILE A 8 8.97 -1.31 -2.37
CA ILE A 8 8.46 -2.54 -1.76
C ILE A 8 6.98 -2.64 -2.14
N GLY A 9 6.62 -3.71 -2.82
CA GLY A 9 5.25 -4.00 -3.21
C GLY A 9 4.70 -5.17 -2.42
N PHE A 10 3.49 -5.02 -1.88
CA PHE A 10 2.76 -6.08 -1.17
C PHE A 10 1.49 -6.39 -1.95
N ASP A 11 1.27 -7.65 -2.28
CA ASP A 11 0.04 -8.10 -2.93
C ASP A 11 -0.19 -9.60 -2.68
N THR A 12 -1.44 -10.01 -2.62
CA THR A 12 -1.80 -11.44 -2.59
C THR A 12 -1.63 -12.08 -3.95
N PHE A 13 -1.87 -11.34 -5.04
CA PHE A 13 -2.07 -11.80 -6.40
C PHE A 13 -3.30 -12.72 -6.58
N GLU A 14 -4.09 -12.87 -5.52
CA GLU A 14 -5.29 -13.70 -5.44
C GLU A 14 -6.57 -12.86 -5.33
N GLY A 15 -6.40 -11.53 -5.36
CA GLY A 15 -7.49 -10.57 -5.19
C GLY A 15 -7.85 -10.34 -3.73
N TYR A 16 -9.07 -9.87 -3.50
CA TYR A 16 -9.54 -9.57 -2.16
C TYR A 16 -9.61 -10.81 -1.28
N THR A 17 -8.95 -10.72 -0.13
CA THR A 17 -9.04 -11.64 0.99
C THR A 17 -9.39 -10.84 2.25
N SER A 18 -9.84 -11.47 3.32
CA SER A 18 -10.03 -10.77 4.62
C SER A 18 -11.09 -9.67 4.59
N ILE A 19 -12.17 -9.85 3.83
CA ILE A 19 -13.33 -8.95 3.79
C ILE A 19 -14.04 -8.94 5.15
N SER A 20 -14.35 -7.76 5.65
CA SER A 20 -14.99 -7.54 6.95
C SER A 20 -16.34 -6.85 6.85
N ASN A 21 -17.04 -6.72 7.98
CA ASN A 21 -18.27 -5.93 8.05
C ASN A 21 -18.03 -4.42 7.81
N ASN A 22 -16.79 -3.96 7.89
CA ASN A 22 -16.41 -2.59 7.64
C ASN A 22 -16.33 -2.23 6.14
N ASP A 23 -16.35 -3.26 5.27
CA ASP A 23 -16.15 -3.13 3.83
C ASP A 23 -17.48 -3.14 3.04
N LYS A 24 -18.61 -3.05 3.74
CA LYS A 24 -19.94 -3.03 3.09
C LYS A 24 -20.15 -1.71 2.37
N GLY A 25 -20.14 -1.71 1.06
CA GLY A 25 -20.38 -0.53 0.23
C GLY A 25 -20.63 -0.84 -1.22
N SER A 26 -19.94 -1.84 -1.77
CA SER A 26 -20.04 -2.20 -3.20
C SER A 26 -20.23 -3.71 -3.41
N ASP A 27 -21.01 -4.06 -4.43
CA ASP A 27 -21.16 -5.45 -4.89
C ASP A 27 -19.89 -6.03 -5.52
N THR A 28 -18.90 -5.17 -5.81
CA THR A 28 -17.59 -5.59 -6.32
C THR A 28 -16.66 -6.12 -5.23
N ILE A 29 -16.96 -5.82 -3.96
CA ILE A 29 -16.22 -6.34 -2.80
C ILE A 29 -16.68 -7.77 -2.55
N LYS A 30 -15.97 -8.70 -3.15
CA LYS A 30 -16.21 -10.15 -3.01
C LYS A 30 -14.88 -10.88 -2.94
N ASP A 31 -14.88 -12.05 -2.32
CA ASP A 31 -13.70 -12.91 -2.21
C ASP A 31 -13.13 -13.23 -3.60
N GLY A 32 -11.81 -13.09 -3.76
CA GLY A 32 -11.12 -13.24 -5.03
C GLY A 32 -11.38 -12.11 -6.05
N GLY A 33 -12.14 -11.07 -5.69
CA GLY A 33 -12.29 -9.88 -6.54
C GLY A 33 -10.94 -9.24 -6.84
N TYR A 34 -10.74 -8.78 -8.09
CA TYR A 34 -9.46 -8.22 -8.57
C TYR A 34 -8.27 -9.19 -8.55
N SER A 35 -8.51 -10.51 -8.58
CA SER A 35 -7.43 -11.48 -8.73
C SER A 35 -6.70 -11.29 -10.07
N THR A 36 -5.41 -11.59 -10.06
CA THR A 36 -4.57 -11.57 -11.25
C THR A 36 -4.57 -12.94 -11.95
N SER A 37 -3.96 -13.01 -13.14
CA SER A 37 -3.71 -14.30 -13.80
C SER A 37 -2.70 -15.15 -13.03
N GLU A 38 -2.72 -16.45 -13.27
CA GLU A 38 -1.77 -17.39 -12.68
C GLU A 38 -0.32 -16.95 -12.96
N ASN A 39 0.54 -17.05 -11.95
CA ASN A 39 1.97 -16.69 -12.00
C ASN A 39 2.25 -15.21 -12.36
N TYR A 40 1.26 -14.32 -12.21
CA TYR A 40 1.46 -12.89 -12.47
C TYR A 40 2.56 -12.26 -11.63
N ASN A 41 2.76 -12.73 -10.40
CA ASN A 41 3.86 -12.29 -9.54
C ASN A 41 5.24 -12.54 -10.17
N GLU A 42 5.46 -13.68 -10.83
CA GLU A 42 6.73 -14.01 -11.50
C GLU A 42 6.93 -13.16 -12.75
N TYR A 43 5.83 -12.94 -13.50
CA TYR A 43 5.85 -12.04 -14.65
C TYR A 43 6.21 -10.61 -14.22
N LEU A 44 5.58 -10.09 -13.15
CA LEU A 44 5.83 -8.75 -12.64
C LEU A 44 7.27 -8.59 -12.14
N GLU A 45 7.80 -9.57 -11.40
CA GLU A 45 9.21 -9.59 -10.97
C GLU A 45 10.14 -9.48 -12.18
N SER A 46 9.91 -10.29 -13.20
CA SER A 46 10.71 -10.29 -14.44
C SER A 46 10.63 -8.95 -15.17
N LEU A 47 9.45 -8.35 -15.21
CA LEU A 47 9.22 -7.05 -15.85
C LEU A 47 9.97 -5.92 -15.12
N ILE A 48 9.89 -5.89 -13.79
CA ILE A 48 10.58 -4.88 -12.99
C ILE A 48 12.11 -5.07 -13.10
N ASP A 49 12.60 -6.30 -13.03
CA ASP A 49 14.02 -6.63 -13.26
C ASP A 49 14.51 -6.12 -14.62
N TYR A 50 13.71 -6.29 -15.67
CA TYR A 50 14.03 -5.78 -17.00
C TYR A 50 14.14 -4.25 -17.00
N HIS A 51 13.19 -3.55 -16.39
CA HIS A 51 13.22 -2.11 -16.28
C HIS A 51 14.39 -1.60 -15.43
N GLU A 52 14.72 -2.26 -14.33
CA GLU A 52 15.86 -1.90 -13.50
C GLU A 52 17.18 -2.05 -14.25
N LYS A 53 17.38 -3.16 -14.96
CA LYS A 53 18.59 -3.40 -15.77
C LYS A 53 18.83 -2.35 -16.85
N ASN A 54 17.76 -1.76 -17.38
CA ASN A 54 17.83 -0.70 -18.38
C ASN A 54 17.98 0.72 -17.80
N ASN A 55 17.98 0.84 -16.48
CA ASN A 55 18.18 2.12 -15.80
C ASN A 55 19.67 2.39 -15.50
N VAL A 56 19.97 3.64 -15.20
CA VAL A 56 21.29 4.02 -14.66
C VAL A 56 21.52 3.24 -13.35
N LEU A 57 22.67 2.61 -13.21
CA LEU A 57 23.02 1.69 -12.12
C LEU A 57 22.09 0.45 -12.07
N GLY A 58 21.77 -0.10 -13.23
CA GLY A 58 20.89 -1.27 -13.36
C GLY A 58 21.40 -2.56 -12.70
N ALA A 59 22.64 -2.59 -12.22
CA ALA A 59 23.18 -3.69 -11.42
C ALA A 59 22.68 -3.69 -9.96
N ILE A 60 22.03 -2.60 -9.51
CA ILE A 60 21.53 -2.47 -8.15
C ILE A 60 20.04 -2.81 -8.15
N LYS A 61 19.66 -3.92 -7.51
CA LYS A 61 18.27 -4.28 -7.29
C LYS A 61 17.65 -3.33 -6.25
N LYS A 62 16.53 -2.70 -6.62
CA LYS A 62 15.85 -1.67 -5.79
C LYS A 62 14.41 -2.03 -5.44
N HIS A 63 13.87 -3.10 -6.02
CA HIS A 63 12.52 -3.55 -5.70
C HIS A 63 12.51 -4.84 -4.88
N THR A 64 11.44 -5.03 -4.15
CA THR A 64 11.08 -6.26 -3.46
C THR A 64 9.59 -6.46 -3.62
N LEU A 65 9.15 -7.61 -4.14
CA LEU A 65 7.75 -8.01 -4.12
C LEU A 65 7.52 -8.99 -2.97
N VAL A 66 6.55 -8.67 -2.13
CA VAL A 66 6.17 -9.49 -0.98
C VAL A 66 4.79 -10.08 -1.27
N LYS A 67 4.78 -11.33 -1.74
CA LYS A 67 3.54 -12.05 -2.04
C LYS A 67 2.89 -12.55 -0.75
N GLY A 68 1.60 -12.30 -0.59
CA GLY A 68 0.77 -12.84 0.48
C GLY A 68 -0.15 -11.81 1.11
N ASP A 69 -0.90 -12.26 2.09
CA ASP A 69 -1.83 -11.44 2.86
C ASP A 69 -1.07 -10.36 3.66
N VAL A 70 -1.32 -9.10 3.32
CA VAL A 70 -0.64 -7.94 3.91
C VAL A 70 -0.88 -7.83 5.43
N THR A 71 -1.96 -8.41 5.95
CA THR A 71 -2.21 -8.45 7.40
C THR A 71 -1.13 -9.23 8.17
N LYS A 72 -0.40 -10.10 7.48
CA LYS A 72 0.71 -10.91 8.01
C LYS A 72 2.05 -10.40 7.49
N THR A 73 2.12 -10.18 6.18
CA THR A 73 3.39 -9.89 5.51
C THR A 73 3.94 -8.51 5.83
N ALA A 74 3.10 -7.48 5.99
CA ALA A 74 3.59 -6.14 6.34
C ALA A 74 4.16 -6.08 7.76
N PRO A 75 3.46 -6.54 8.82
CA PRO A 75 4.05 -6.58 10.17
C PRO A 75 5.37 -7.34 10.22
N GLU A 76 5.46 -8.50 9.57
CA GLU A 76 6.68 -9.29 9.51
C GLU A 76 7.81 -8.55 8.79
N TYR A 77 7.51 -7.98 7.61
CA TYR A 77 8.50 -7.26 6.82
C TYR A 77 9.09 -6.07 7.57
N PHE A 78 8.26 -5.21 8.16
CA PHE A 78 8.71 -4.02 8.88
C PHE A 78 9.37 -4.35 10.21
N SER A 79 8.98 -5.41 10.89
CA SER A 79 9.69 -5.92 12.06
C SER A 79 11.13 -6.34 11.72
N ASN A 80 11.33 -6.99 10.59
CA ASN A 80 12.64 -7.44 10.11
C ASN A 80 13.49 -6.31 9.49
N ASN A 81 12.90 -5.15 9.22
CA ASN A 81 13.54 -3.99 8.59
C ASN A 81 13.24 -2.72 9.38
N SER A 82 13.55 -2.73 10.67
CA SER A 82 13.18 -1.66 11.60
C SER A 82 13.88 -0.31 11.37
N ASP A 83 14.94 -0.29 10.57
CA ASP A 83 15.71 0.90 10.18
C ASP A 83 15.13 1.66 8.97
N LEU A 84 14.10 1.12 8.32
CA LEU A 84 13.49 1.77 7.16
C LEU A 84 12.76 3.06 7.53
N ILE A 85 12.91 4.06 6.66
CA ILE A 85 12.09 5.28 6.66
C ILE A 85 11.30 5.31 5.35
N ILE A 86 9.99 5.50 5.47
CA ILE A 86 9.07 5.54 4.33
C ILE A 86 8.89 6.98 3.88
N ALA A 87 9.25 7.27 2.64
CA ALA A 87 8.99 8.57 2.03
C ALA A 87 7.60 8.66 1.40
N LEU A 88 7.15 7.57 0.78
CA LEU A 88 5.83 7.45 0.16
C LEU A 88 5.29 6.04 0.37
N ALA A 89 4.05 5.93 0.84
CA ALA A 89 3.28 4.70 0.83
C ALA A 89 2.01 4.91 0.01
N TYR A 90 1.75 4.04 -0.97
CA TYR A 90 0.53 4.04 -1.77
C TYR A 90 -0.36 2.88 -1.32
N PHE A 91 -1.58 3.22 -0.95
CA PHE A 91 -2.62 2.28 -0.55
C PHE A 91 -3.64 2.17 -1.68
N ASP A 92 -3.86 0.96 -2.15
CA ASP A 92 -4.80 0.59 -3.20
C ASP A 92 -5.36 -0.81 -2.86
N MET A 93 -5.92 -0.90 -1.65
CA MET A 93 -6.39 -2.18 -1.10
C MET A 93 -7.88 -2.18 -0.79
N ALA A 94 -8.49 -1.00 -0.76
CA ALA A 94 -9.91 -0.75 -0.50
C ALA A 94 -10.44 -1.30 0.85
N LEU A 95 -9.95 -2.44 1.31
CA LEU A 95 -10.46 -3.20 2.44
C LEU A 95 -9.93 -2.69 3.79
N TYR A 96 -10.77 -2.80 4.82
CA TYR A 96 -10.46 -2.31 6.17
C TYR A 96 -9.32 -3.07 6.85
N GLU A 97 -9.39 -4.41 6.93
CA GLU A 97 -8.40 -5.20 7.66
C GLU A 97 -6.99 -5.11 7.03
N PRO A 98 -6.83 -5.28 5.71
CA PRO A 98 -5.55 -5.07 5.05
C PRO A 98 -4.99 -3.66 5.25
N SER A 99 -5.81 -2.64 5.06
CA SER A 99 -5.40 -1.24 5.23
C SER A 99 -4.98 -0.96 6.67
N LYS A 100 -5.75 -1.43 7.66
CA LYS A 100 -5.44 -1.24 9.07
C LYS A 100 -4.11 -1.87 9.45
N ALA A 101 -3.90 -3.13 9.09
CA ALA A 101 -2.67 -3.85 9.40
C ALA A 101 -1.45 -3.19 8.74
N ALA A 102 -1.55 -2.81 7.47
CA ALA A 102 -0.48 -2.11 6.77
C ALA A 102 -0.18 -0.74 7.39
N LEU A 103 -1.22 0.07 7.69
CA LEU A 103 -1.07 1.38 8.34
C LEU A 103 -0.40 1.26 9.72
N GLN A 104 -0.79 0.26 10.52
CA GLN A 104 -0.17 -0.01 11.82
C GLN A 104 1.30 -0.40 11.66
N ALA A 105 1.62 -1.25 10.69
CA ALA A 105 2.98 -1.71 10.44
C ALA A 105 3.90 -0.57 9.99
N ILE A 106 3.43 0.34 9.13
CA ILE A 106 4.25 1.44 8.62
C ILE A 106 4.33 2.65 9.55
N LYS A 107 3.38 2.84 10.47
CA LYS A 107 3.30 4.03 11.34
C LYS A 107 4.62 4.36 12.04
N PRO A 108 5.38 3.39 12.61
CA PRO A 108 6.68 3.67 13.24
C PRO A 108 7.78 4.09 12.27
N HIS A 109 7.59 3.88 10.97
CA HIS A 109 8.56 4.16 9.91
C HIS A 109 8.31 5.49 9.19
N LEU A 110 7.29 6.24 9.63
CA LEU A 110 6.95 7.54 9.07
C LEU A 110 7.63 8.65 9.85
N ILE A 111 8.05 9.68 9.14
CA ILE A 111 8.62 10.92 9.70
C ILE A 111 7.87 12.12 9.13
N ALA A 112 8.08 13.30 9.71
CA ALA A 112 7.56 14.55 9.15
C ALA A 112 7.96 14.68 7.67
N GLY A 113 6.98 14.93 6.80
CA GLY A 113 7.14 14.97 5.36
C GLY A 113 6.90 13.63 4.63
N SER A 114 6.74 12.51 5.34
CA SER A 114 6.27 11.26 4.73
C SER A 114 4.87 11.44 4.14
N VAL A 115 4.63 10.83 3.00
CA VAL A 115 3.36 10.94 2.28
C VAL A 115 2.68 9.57 2.22
N LEU A 116 1.41 9.52 2.62
CA LEU A 116 0.53 8.41 2.32
C LEU A 116 -0.40 8.83 1.18
N MET A 117 -0.51 8.04 0.14
CA MET A 117 -1.50 8.20 -0.92
C MET A 117 -2.55 7.12 -0.72
N LEU A 118 -3.79 7.56 -0.46
CA LEU A 118 -4.93 6.70 -0.22
C LEU A 118 -5.84 6.76 -1.45
N ASP A 119 -6.14 5.61 -2.06
CA ASP A 119 -6.87 5.56 -3.34
C ASP A 119 -8.38 5.77 -3.13
N GLU A 120 -8.97 5.12 -2.14
CA GLU A 120 -10.40 5.20 -1.84
C GLU A 120 -10.71 6.07 -0.61
N PHE A 121 -9.95 7.13 -0.35
CA PHE A 121 -10.18 7.95 0.82
C PHE A 121 -11.47 8.75 0.73
N ASN A 122 -12.37 8.51 1.69
CA ASN A 122 -13.74 9.06 1.73
C ASN A 122 -14.62 8.59 0.56
N ASN A 123 -14.37 7.38 0.05
CA ASN A 123 -15.21 6.73 -0.95
C ASN A 123 -16.38 6.02 -0.23
N TYR A 124 -17.59 6.21 -0.75
CA TYR A 124 -18.80 5.59 -0.19
C TYR A 124 -18.84 4.08 -0.44
N ASP A 125 -18.41 3.66 -1.63
CA ASP A 125 -18.45 2.26 -2.05
C ASP A 125 -17.32 1.42 -1.42
N TYR A 126 -16.23 2.07 -0.99
CA TYR A 126 -15.06 1.46 -0.37
C TYR A 126 -14.68 2.15 0.95
N PRO A 127 -15.52 2.04 2.00
CA PRO A 127 -15.30 2.79 3.24
C PRO A 127 -14.16 2.25 4.12
N GLY A 128 -13.66 1.04 3.82
CA GLY A 128 -12.72 0.31 4.67
C GLY A 128 -11.42 1.06 4.93
N GLU A 129 -10.78 1.57 3.86
CA GLU A 129 -9.53 2.30 3.93
C GLU A 129 -9.65 3.57 4.79
N THR A 130 -10.72 4.35 4.60
CA THR A 130 -10.97 5.57 5.39
C THR A 130 -11.16 5.26 6.88
N LYS A 131 -11.90 4.20 7.21
CA LYS A 131 -12.12 3.78 8.61
C LYS A 131 -10.79 3.38 9.25
N ALA A 132 -10.02 2.54 8.57
CA ALA A 132 -8.71 2.09 9.03
C ALA A 132 -7.77 3.27 9.29
N PHE A 133 -7.68 4.22 8.35
CA PHE A 133 -6.86 5.41 8.50
C PHE A 133 -7.27 6.24 9.72
N LYS A 134 -8.55 6.54 9.88
CA LYS A 134 -9.04 7.35 11.01
C LYS A 134 -8.75 6.72 12.37
N GLU A 135 -8.77 5.39 12.46
CA GLU A 135 -8.45 4.69 13.70
C GLU A 135 -6.95 4.70 14.01
N VAL A 136 -6.12 4.40 12.99
CA VAL A 136 -4.67 4.26 13.19
C VAL A 136 -3.98 5.60 13.38
N PHE A 137 -4.46 6.66 12.72
CA PHE A 137 -3.85 7.99 12.71
C PHE A 137 -4.60 9.03 13.56
N ILE A 138 -5.43 8.60 14.50
CA ILE A 138 -6.21 9.50 15.36
C ILE A 138 -5.35 10.47 16.18
N ASP A 139 -4.13 10.07 16.53
CA ASP A 139 -3.16 10.79 17.35
C ASP A 139 -1.99 11.41 16.55
N VAL A 140 -1.99 11.27 15.23
CA VAL A 140 -0.91 11.74 14.36
C VAL A 140 -1.32 13.03 13.66
N PRO A 141 -0.57 14.13 13.80
CA PRO A 141 -0.85 15.34 13.05
C PRO A 141 -0.51 15.15 11.57
N PHE A 142 -1.43 15.56 10.70
CA PHE A 142 -1.25 15.45 9.25
C PHE A 142 -1.95 16.58 8.50
N LYS A 143 -1.55 16.77 7.24
CA LYS A 143 -2.23 17.61 6.25
C LYS A 143 -2.79 16.73 5.15
N ALA A 144 -4.10 16.80 4.91
CA ALA A 144 -4.75 16.11 3.79
C ALA A 144 -4.85 17.04 2.57
N ILE A 145 -4.49 16.52 1.40
CA ILE A 145 -4.62 17.21 0.11
C ILE A 145 -5.33 16.27 -0.85
N LYS A 146 -6.50 16.68 -1.31
CA LYS A 146 -7.26 15.91 -2.30
C LYS A 146 -6.63 16.07 -3.69
N SER A 147 -6.60 14.97 -4.46
CA SER A 147 -6.16 15.01 -5.85
C SER A 147 -7.04 15.94 -6.69
N ARG A 148 -6.43 16.67 -7.60
CA ARG A 148 -7.15 17.52 -8.56
C ARG A 148 -7.69 16.73 -9.75
N TYR A 149 -7.19 15.52 -9.96
CA TYR A 149 -7.44 14.73 -11.17
C TYR A 149 -8.30 13.50 -10.89
N MET A 150 -8.21 12.95 -9.68
CA MET A 150 -8.91 11.72 -9.27
C MET A 150 -9.71 12.04 -8.02
N ASN A 151 -11.02 11.83 -8.09
CA ASN A 151 -11.96 12.27 -7.03
C ASN A 151 -11.73 11.55 -5.69
N ASP A 152 -11.23 10.34 -5.71
CA ASP A 152 -11.12 9.45 -4.56
C ASP A 152 -9.75 9.55 -3.89
N ARG A 153 -8.71 9.89 -4.66
CA ARG A 153 -7.33 9.92 -4.20
C ARG A 153 -7.02 11.10 -3.30
N THR A 154 -6.46 10.80 -2.15
CA THR A 154 -6.06 11.80 -1.18
C THR A 154 -4.63 11.55 -0.73
N PHE A 155 -3.85 12.62 -0.66
CA PHE A 155 -2.49 12.62 -0.13
C PHE A 155 -2.52 13.09 1.31
N ILE A 156 -1.97 12.29 2.21
CA ILE A 156 -1.79 12.61 3.63
C ILE A 156 -0.31 12.87 3.85
N ILE A 157 0.02 14.08 4.27
CA ILE A 157 1.39 14.48 4.61
C ILE A 157 1.52 14.47 6.13
N ILE A 158 2.44 13.68 6.67
CA ILE A 158 2.75 13.63 8.10
C ILE A 158 3.46 14.92 8.50
N LEU A 159 3.04 15.53 9.64
CA LEU A 159 3.58 16.81 10.14
C LEU A 159 4.58 16.60 11.29
#